data_cb50c86d98057f99e68d0443ad50fd4a
#
_entry.id   cb50c86d98057f99e68d0443ad50fd4a
#
_cell.length_a   1.000
_cell.length_b   1.000
_cell.length_c   1.000
_cell.angle_alpha   90.00
_cell.angle_beta   90.00
_cell.angle_gamma   90.00
#
_symmetry.space_group_name_H-M   'P 1'
#
loop_
_entity.id
_entity.type
_entity.pdbx_description
1 polymer ?
#
loop_
_entity_poly.entity_id
_entity_poly.type
_entity_poly.pdbx_seq_one_letter_code
_entity_poly.pdbx_strand_id
1 'polypeptide(L)'
;EVESKKYEEGQIDSQRTQAGAKMPKGAIVQVVVSSGKLVQIPRLEGKDYIDARDKLIELGFDKNNIKMEEEPSDEIDEDEVTRTDPAAGEWLAKNGDITIYVSTGIEMVEVPNLVGLTKAEAEAKLAELGLVASVTEEYSSIEKGKVSNQKTESGSEVEKGDTVEFVVSKGEEPKATVKIPTGLKGKSYSS
;
A
#
# COMPACT_ATOMS: atom_id res chain seq x y z
N GLU A 1 3.05 -19.22 36.64
CA GLU A 1 2.65 -19.81 35.36
C GLU A 1 3.47 -19.17 34.26
N VAL A 2 3.70 -19.87 33.15
CA VAL A 2 4.41 -19.39 31.96
C VAL A 2 3.78 -20.01 30.73
N GLU A 3 3.80 -19.27 29.60
CA GLU A 3 3.48 -19.84 28.31
C GLU A 3 4.59 -20.79 27.84
N SER A 4 4.23 -21.90 27.23
CA SER A 4 5.18 -22.93 26.84
C SER A 4 5.06 -23.30 25.36
N LYS A 5 6.19 -23.47 24.70
CA LYS A 5 6.25 -24.05 23.33
C LYS A 5 6.04 -25.55 23.31
N LYS A 6 6.04 -26.19 24.47
CA LYS A 6 6.10 -27.65 24.60
C LYS A 6 4.93 -28.25 25.36
N TYR A 7 4.45 -27.57 26.40
CA TYR A 7 3.51 -28.13 27.36
C TYR A 7 2.14 -27.44 27.30
N GLU A 8 1.08 -28.24 27.38
CA GLU A 8 -0.30 -27.74 27.45
C GLU A 8 -0.58 -27.08 28.80
N GLU A 9 -1.69 -26.36 28.90
CA GLU A 9 -2.14 -25.72 30.13
C GLU A 9 -2.23 -26.72 31.28
N GLY A 10 -1.77 -26.31 32.44
CA GLY A 10 -1.75 -27.14 33.66
C GLY A 10 -0.61 -28.15 33.74
N GLN A 11 0.17 -28.35 32.70
CA GLN A 11 1.36 -29.20 32.73
C GLN A 11 2.55 -28.49 33.38
N ILE A 12 3.40 -29.26 34.07
CA ILE A 12 4.63 -28.72 34.68
C ILE A 12 5.65 -28.45 33.56
N ASP A 13 5.96 -27.18 33.33
CA ASP A 13 7.00 -26.75 32.38
C ASP A 13 8.40 -26.98 32.97
N SER A 14 8.62 -26.56 34.19
CA SER A 14 9.91 -26.70 34.85
C SER A 14 9.76 -26.77 36.37
N GLN A 15 10.83 -27.16 37.02
CA GLN A 15 10.92 -27.18 38.49
C GLN A 15 12.18 -26.45 38.94
N ARG A 16 12.09 -25.68 40.03
CA ARG A 16 13.24 -24.97 40.61
C ARG A 16 14.16 -25.87 41.39
N THR A 17 13.60 -26.91 42.03
CA THR A 17 14.39 -27.92 42.73
C THR A 17 14.92 -28.95 41.74
N GLN A 18 16.22 -29.23 41.76
CA GLN A 18 16.84 -30.18 40.85
C GLN A 18 16.21 -31.57 41.01
N ALA A 19 15.91 -32.22 39.88
CA ALA A 19 15.38 -33.58 39.88
C ALA A 19 16.38 -34.54 40.57
N GLY A 20 15.88 -35.42 41.45
CA GLY A 20 16.71 -36.32 42.22
C GLY A 20 17.37 -35.74 43.48
N ALA A 21 17.16 -34.47 43.79
CA ALA A 21 17.64 -33.85 45.03
C ALA A 21 16.95 -34.49 46.25
N LYS A 22 17.70 -34.78 47.30
CA LYS A 22 17.18 -35.27 48.56
C LYS A 22 16.69 -34.08 49.39
N MET A 23 15.43 -34.07 49.77
CA MET A 23 14.82 -33.04 50.59
C MET A 23 14.24 -33.60 51.89
N PRO A 24 14.17 -32.78 52.95
CA PRO A 24 13.48 -33.18 54.17
C PRO A 24 12.01 -33.52 53.88
N LYS A 25 11.44 -34.44 54.71
CA LYS A 25 10.00 -34.75 54.64
C LYS A 25 9.18 -33.48 54.94
N GLY A 26 8.24 -33.13 54.04
CA GLY A 26 7.41 -31.92 54.14
C GLY A 26 8.00 -30.68 53.48
N ALA A 27 9.16 -30.78 52.83
CA ALA A 27 9.69 -29.68 52.05
C ALA A 27 8.81 -29.40 50.81
N ILE A 28 8.71 -28.11 50.46
CA ILE A 28 7.92 -27.64 49.30
C ILE A 28 8.78 -27.69 48.04
N VAL A 29 8.29 -28.36 47.02
CA VAL A 29 8.88 -28.34 45.68
C VAL A 29 8.16 -27.26 44.85
N GLN A 30 8.90 -26.25 44.42
CA GLN A 30 8.36 -25.20 43.54
C GLN A 30 8.41 -25.68 42.09
N VAL A 31 7.29 -25.64 41.44
CA VAL A 31 7.14 -25.94 40.01
C VAL A 31 6.65 -24.72 39.24
N VAL A 32 6.98 -24.65 37.97
CA VAL A 32 6.42 -23.70 37.03
C VAL A 32 5.42 -24.47 36.18
N VAL A 33 4.20 -24.00 36.13
CA VAL A 33 3.11 -24.65 35.40
C VAL A 33 2.89 -23.88 34.10
N SER A 34 2.69 -24.58 33.00
CA SER A 34 2.33 -23.98 31.71
C SER A 34 0.93 -23.38 31.79
N SER A 35 0.78 -22.14 31.36
CA SER A 35 -0.51 -21.47 31.18
C SER A 35 -1.13 -21.73 29.80
N GLY A 36 -0.46 -22.53 28.95
CA GLY A 36 -0.93 -22.94 27.64
C GLY A 36 0.21 -23.13 26.67
N LYS A 37 -0.06 -23.90 25.62
CA LYS A 37 0.92 -24.15 24.56
C LYS A 37 0.88 -23.02 23.55
N LEU A 38 2.04 -22.46 23.27
CA LEU A 38 2.23 -21.56 22.14
C LEU A 38 2.14 -22.33 20.82
N VAL A 39 1.50 -21.73 19.86
CA VAL A 39 1.38 -22.21 18.47
C VAL A 39 2.08 -21.24 17.55
N GLN A 40 2.82 -21.75 16.58
CA GLN A 40 3.48 -20.92 15.58
C GLN A 40 2.48 -20.51 14.50
N ILE A 41 2.44 -19.22 14.18
CA ILE A 41 1.61 -18.69 13.11
C ILE A 41 2.16 -19.19 11.77
N PRO A 42 1.36 -19.87 10.95
CA PRO A 42 1.80 -20.36 9.65
C PRO A 42 1.91 -19.23 8.63
N ARG A 43 2.63 -19.45 7.52
CA ARG A 43 2.60 -18.54 6.38
C ARG A 43 1.25 -18.66 5.67
N LEU A 44 0.50 -17.57 5.60
CA LEU A 44 -0.84 -17.49 5.01
C LEU A 44 -0.92 -16.55 3.80
N GLU A 45 0.14 -15.83 3.50
CA GLU A 45 0.28 -14.91 2.38
C GLU A 45 -0.10 -15.56 1.04
N GLY A 46 -0.90 -14.89 0.22
CA GLY A 46 -1.43 -15.39 -1.06
C GLY A 46 -2.50 -16.48 -0.91
N LYS A 47 -3.13 -16.61 0.26
CA LYS A 47 -4.29 -17.49 0.48
C LYS A 47 -5.55 -16.67 0.57
N ASP A 48 -6.66 -17.25 0.11
CA ASP A 48 -7.98 -16.72 0.42
C ASP A 48 -8.17 -16.53 1.93
N TYR A 49 -8.85 -15.44 2.32
CA TYR A 49 -9.08 -15.10 3.72
C TYR A 49 -9.78 -16.23 4.50
N ILE A 50 -10.77 -16.89 3.89
CA ILE A 50 -11.54 -17.95 4.56
C ILE A 50 -10.64 -19.14 4.84
N ASP A 51 -9.83 -19.55 3.87
CA ASP A 51 -8.86 -20.65 3.99
C ASP A 51 -7.79 -20.32 5.06
N ALA A 52 -7.32 -19.09 5.09
CA ALA A 52 -6.34 -18.62 6.06
C ALA A 52 -6.91 -18.64 7.48
N ARG A 53 -8.10 -18.10 7.68
CA ARG A 53 -8.82 -18.11 8.97
C ARG A 53 -9.09 -19.52 9.46
N ASP A 54 -9.63 -20.37 8.58
CA ASP A 54 -9.96 -21.75 8.94
C ASP A 54 -8.69 -22.54 9.31
N LYS A 55 -7.56 -22.25 8.63
CA LYS A 55 -6.26 -22.83 9.00
C LYS A 55 -5.81 -22.43 10.41
N LEU A 56 -6.01 -21.17 10.81
CA LEU A 56 -5.71 -20.74 12.18
C LEU A 56 -6.61 -21.42 13.20
N ILE A 57 -7.91 -21.59 12.89
CA ILE A 57 -8.87 -22.31 13.75
C ILE A 57 -8.48 -23.79 13.90
N GLU A 58 -8.06 -24.46 12.82
CA GLU A 58 -7.54 -25.85 12.87
C GLU A 58 -6.32 -25.99 13.79
N LEU A 59 -5.46 -24.97 13.83
CA LEU A 59 -4.31 -24.92 14.74
C LEU A 59 -4.69 -24.66 16.20
N GLY A 60 -5.97 -24.36 16.45
CA GLY A 60 -6.55 -24.18 17.77
C GLY A 60 -6.60 -22.74 18.26
N PHE A 61 -6.40 -21.76 17.41
CA PHE A 61 -6.63 -20.35 17.76
C PHE A 61 -8.13 -20.07 17.95
N ASP A 62 -8.47 -19.18 18.88
CA ASP A 62 -9.86 -18.78 19.11
C ASP A 62 -10.35 -17.91 17.96
N LYS A 63 -11.42 -18.37 17.29
CA LYS A 63 -12.05 -17.65 16.19
C LYS A 63 -12.49 -16.21 16.52
N ASN A 64 -12.78 -15.93 17.80
CA ASN A 64 -13.21 -14.61 18.24
C ASN A 64 -12.03 -13.61 18.33
N ASN A 65 -10.81 -14.12 18.37
CA ASN A 65 -9.58 -13.34 18.43
C ASN A 65 -8.91 -13.20 17.06
N ILE A 66 -9.52 -13.75 15.99
CA ILE A 66 -9.05 -13.57 14.61
C ILE A 66 -9.84 -12.42 13.99
N LYS A 67 -9.15 -11.33 13.66
CA LYS A 67 -9.69 -10.12 13.04
C LYS A 67 -9.27 -10.06 11.59
N MET A 68 -10.03 -9.35 10.78
CA MET A 68 -9.69 -9.00 9.40
C MET A 68 -9.53 -7.48 9.30
N GLU A 69 -8.50 -7.04 8.60
CA GLU A 69 -8.30 -5.68 8.16
C GLU A 69 -7.94 -5.70 6.68
N GLU A 70 -8.34 -4.67 5.96
CA GLU A 70 -8.07 -4.52 4.53
C GLU A 70 -6.90 -3.57 4.32
N GLU A 71 -6.05 -3.88 3.33
CA GLU A 71 -4.98 -3.00 2.88
C GLU A 71 -4.77 -3.14 1.37
N PRO A 72 -4.39 -2.08 0.64
CA PRO A 72 -4.08 -2.19 -0.79
C PRO A 72 -2.77 -2.95 -1.01
N SER A 73 -2.71 -3.73 -2.08
CA SER A 73 -1.50 -4.43 -2.52
C SER A 73 -1.45 -4.47 -4.05
N ASP A 74 -0.26 -4.25 -4.59
CA ASP A 74 0.07 -4.41 -6.00
C ASP A 74 0.74 -5.78 -6.30
N GLU A 75 1.08 -6.54 -5.25
CA GLU A 75 1.74 -7.84 -5.35
C GLU A 75 0.80 -9.03 -5.08
N ILE A 76 -0.28 -8.79 -4.31
CA ILE A 76 -1.23 -9.81 -3.86
C ILE A 76 -2.60 -9.50 -4.43
N ASP A 77 -3.25 -10.50 -5.00
CA ASP A 77 -4.57 -10.37 -5.62
C ASP A 77 -5.64 -9.94 -4.59
N GLU A 78 -6.72 -9.32 -5.07
CA GLU A 78 -7.86 -8.92 -4.24
C GLU A 78 -8.43 -10.13 -3.50
N ASP A 79 -8.86 -9.94 -2.25
CA ASP A 79 -9.37 -10.95 -1.33
C ASP A 79 -8.33 -11.96 -0.79
N GLU A 80 -7.06 -11.87 -1.21
CA GLU A 80 -5.97 -12.71 -0.68
C GLU A 80 -5.23 -12.05 0.48
N VAL A 81 -4.68 -12.88 1.36
CA VAL A 81 -3.93 -12.44 2.55
C VAL A 81 -2.58 -11.84 2.15
N THR A 82 -2.34 -10.61 2.56
CA THR A 82 -1.05 -9.92 2.40
C THR A 82 -0.08 -10.29 3.51
N ARG A 83 -0.55 -10.32 4.76
CA ARG A 83 0.23 -10.63 5.95
C ARG A 83 -0.67 -10.93 7.15
N THR A 84 -0.03 -11.32 8.25
CA THR A 84 -0.69 -11.42 9.56
C THR A 84 0.06 -10.59 10.60
N ASP A 85 -0.64 -10.20 11.66
CA ASP A 85 -0.07 -9.63 12.86
C ASP A 85 -0.63 -10.37 14.09
N PRO A 86 0.22 -11.08 14.87
CA PRO A 86 1.67 -11.25 14.72
C PRO A 86 2.07 -11.96 13.42
N ALA A 87 3.32 -11.76 13.00
CA ALA A 87 3.82 -12.23 11.71
C ALA A 87 3.94 -13.77 11.62
N ALA A 88 3.93 -14.30 10.40
CA ALA A 88 4.20 -15.71 10.15
C ALA A 88 5.54 -16.14 10.77
N GLY A 89 5.54 -17.28 11.47
CA GLY A 89 6.68 -17.80 12.21
C GLY A 89 6.75 -17.37 13.67
N GLU A 90 6.01 -16.37 14.10
CA GLU A 90 5.92 -15.98 15.50
C GLU A 90 5.10 -16.97 16.33
N TRP A 91 5.37 -17.00 17.62
CA TRP A 91 4.70 -17.90 18.56
C TRP A 91 3.67 -17.13 19.35
N LEU A 92 2.44 -17.63 19.37
CA LEU A 92 1.31 -17.00 20.04
C LEU A 92 0.51 -18.01 20.85
N ALA A 93 -0.06 -17.59 21.96
CA ALA A 93 -1.03 -18.37 22.72
C ALA A 93 -2.31 -18.52 21.90
N LYS A 94 -3.02 -19.67 22.09
CA LYS A 94 -4.25 -19.97 21.32
C LYS A 94 -5.37 -18.94 21.50
N ASN A 95 -5.34 -18.21 22.61
CA ASN A 95 -6.27 -17.11 22.92
C ASN A 95 -5.70 -15.72 22.60
N GLY A 96 -4.55 -15.63 21.93
CA GLY A 96 -3.97 -14.37 21.50
C GLY A 96 -4.73 -13.78 20.29
N ASP A 97 -4.68 -12.46 20.16
CA ASP A 97 -5.27 -11.75 19.02
C ASP A 97 -4.40 -11.94 17.78
N ILE A 98 -5.06 -12.21 16.66
CA ILE A 98 -4.44 -12.28 15.33
C ILE A 98 -5.23 -11.39 14.40
N THR A 99 -4.54 -10.50 13.68
CA THR A 99 -5.11 -9.74 12.57
C THR A 99 -4.63 -10.34 11.26
N ILE A 100 -5.54 -10.68 10.37
CA ILE A 100 -5.28 -11.09 8.99
C ILE A 100 -5.51 -9.86 8.13
N TYR A 101 -4.48 -9.41 7.41
CA TYR A 101 -4.59 -8.33 6.44
C TYR A 101 -4.89 -8.92 5.07
N VAL A 102 -5.89 -8.35 4.40
CA VAL A 102 -6.42 -8.84 3.11
C VAL A 102 -6.25 -7.75 2.07
N SER A 103 -5.79 -8.14 0.91
CA SER A 103 -5.61 -7.23 -0.22
C SER A 103 -6.94 -6.70 -0.74
N THR A 104 -7.03 -5.40 -0.95
CA THR A 104 -8.08 -4.75 -1.75
C THR A 104 -7.69 -4.61 -3.22
N GLY A 105 -6.62 -5.27 -3.63
CA GLY A 105 -6.03 -5.08 -4.95
C GLY A 105 -5.26 -3.77 -5.07
N ILE A 106 -5.05 -3.33 -6.29
CA ILE A 106 -4.31 -2.11 -6.62
C ILE A 106 -5.12 -0.87 -6.22
N GLU A 107 -4.48 0.08 -5.54
CA GLU A 107 -5.12 1.34 -5.17
C GLU A 107 -5.44 2.17 -6.43
N MET A 108 -6.74 2.34 -6.73
CA MET A 108 -7.22 3.15 -7.84
C MET A 108 -7.44 4.60 -7.40
N VAL A 109 -7.11 5.54 -8.27
CA VAL A 109 -7.20 6.98 -8.03
C VAL A 109 -7.92 7.66 -9.18
N GLU A 110 -8.88 8.53 -8.87
CA GLU A 110 -9.58 9.33 -9.88
C GLU A 110 -8.69 10.46 -10.41
N VAL A 111 -8.55 10.55 -11.74
CA VAL A 111 -7.78 11.58 -12.41
C VAL A 111 -8.47 12.95 -12.26
N PRO A 112 -7.82 13.95 -11.65
CA PRO A 112 -8.42 15.24 -11.41
C PRO A 112 -8.50 16.09 -12.69
N ASN A 113 -9.43 17.04 -12.72
CA ASN A 113 -9.43 18.07 -13.77
C ASN A 113 -8.25 19.03 -13.55
N LEU A 114 -7.38 19.13 -14.56
CA LEU A 114 -6.18 19.96 -14.58
C LEU A 114 -6.30 21.18 -15.50
N VAL A 115 -7.30 21.20 -16.42
CA VAL A 115 -7.44 22.26 -17.41
C VAL A 115 -7.62 23.63 -16.75
N GLY A 116 -6.85 24.60 -17.17
CA GLY A 116 -6.85 25.96 -16.64
C GLY A 116 -5.94 26.20 -15.43
N LEU A 117 -5.42 25.16 -14.79
CA LEU A 117 -4.39 25.27 -13.75
C LEU A 117 -3.05 25.70 -14.35
N THR A 118 -2.17 26.28 -13.55
CA THR A 118 -0.78 26.41 -13.91
C THR A 118 -0.09 25.04 -13.91
N LYS A 119 1.03 24.90 -14.63
CA LYS A 119 1.83 23.67 -14.61
C LYS A 119 2.15 23.19 -13.18
N ALA A 120 2.60 24.11 -12.32
CA ALA A 120 2.98 23.78 -10.95
C ALA A 120 1.79 23.30 -10.10
N GLU A 121 0.61 23.92 -10.25
CA GLU A 121 -0.60 23.50 -9.56
C GLU A 121 -1.08 22.12 -10.03
N ALA A 122 -0.97 21.85 -11.35
CA ALA A 122 -1.33 20.55 -11.91
C ALA A 122 -0.39 19.44 -11.41
N GLU A 123 0.93 19.68 -11.44
CA GLU A 123 1.94 18.73 -10.92
C GLU A 123 1.75 18.47 -9.41
N ALA A 124 1.51 19.52 -8.62
CA ALA A 124 1.26 19.37 -7.19
C ALA A 124 -0.01 18.55 -6.91
N LYS A 125 -1.09 18.80 -7.65
CA LYS A 125 -2.36 18.08 -7.49
C LYS A 125 -2.25 16.59 -7.84
N LEU A 126 -1.47 16.26 -8.88
CA LEU A 126 -1.18 14.87 -9.22
C LEU A 126 -0.29 14.19 -8.17
N ALA A 127 0.72 14.90 -7.67
CA ALA A 127 1.60 14.39 -6.63
C ALA A 127 0.87 14.10 -5.30
N GLU A 128 -0.09 14.94 -4.91
CA GLU A 128 -0.97 14.71 -3.74
C GLU A 128 -1.77 13.41 -3.85
N LEU A 129 -2.14 13.03 -5.08
CA LEU A 129 -2.85 11.80 -5.40
C LEU A 129 -1.93 10.60 -5.68
N GLY A 130 -0.61 10.79 -5.58
CA GLY A 130 0.38 9.76 -5.89
C GLY A 130 0.52 9.45 -7.38
N LEU A 131 0.07 10.35 -8.27
CA LEU A 131 0.15 10.21 -9.73
C LEU A 131 1.39 10.90 -10.28
N VAL A 132 1.90 10.43 -11.41
CA VAL A 132 3.07 10.98 -12.09
C VAL A 132 2.63 11.92 -13.22
N ALA A 133 3.18 13.13 -13.27
CA ALA A 133 2.89 14.10 -14.32
C ALA A 133 3.76 13.89 -15.56
N SER A 134 3.15 13.83 -16.76
CA SER A 134 3.84 13.92 -18.06
C SER A 134 3.35 15.16 -18.80
N VAL A 135 4.26 16.09 -19.04
CA VAL A 135 3.95 17.42 -19.57
C VAL A 135 4.48 17.60 -20.97
N THR A 136 3.60 17.97 -21.89
CA THR A 136 3.98 18.47 -23.23
C THR A 136 3.59 19.94 -23.35
N GLU A 137 4.26 20.68 -24.24
CA GLU A 137 3.97 22.08 -24.46
C GLU A 137 3.60 22.34 -25.91
N GLU A 138 2.47 23.02 -26.14
CA GLU A 138 1.97 23.35 -27.47
C GLU A 138 1.48 24.79 -27.53
N TYR A 139 1.43 25.39 -28.72
CA TYR A 139 0.77 26.68 -28.92
C TYR A 139 -0.73 26.52 -28.84
N SER A 140 -1.40 27.40 -28.09
CA SER A 140 -2.86 27.43 -27.98
C SER A 140 -3.37 28.82 -27.65
N SER A 141 -4.68 29.02 -27.75
CA SER A 141 -5.35 30.26 -27.34
C SER A 141 -5.46 30.45 -25.81
N ILE A 142 -5.10 29.42 -25.06
CA ILE A 142 -5.05 29.48 -23.60
C ILE A 142 -3.81 30.28 -23.17
N GLU A 143 -3.93 30.96 -22.02
CA GLU A 143 -2.84 31.73 -21.42
C GLU A 143 -1.58 30.90 -21.26
N LYS A 144 -0.43 31.49 -21.61
CA LYS A 144 0.88 30.82 -21.49
C LYS A 144 1.13 30.34 -20.06
N GLY A 145 1.56 29.08 -19.94
CA GLY A 145 1.89 28.43 -18.68
C GLY A 145 0.71 27.73 -18.00
N LYS A 146 -0.48 27.81 -18.59
CA LYS A 146 -1.68 27.08 -18.12
C LYS A 146 -1.89 25.79 -18.91
N VAL A 147 -2.50 24.81 -18.28
CA VAL A 147 -2.93 23.57 -18.90
C VAL A 147 -4.01 23.87 -19.92
N SER A 148 -3.72 23.59 -21.19
CA SER A 148 -4.63 23.81 -22.31
C SER A 148 -5.45 22.59 -22.66
N ASN A 149 -4.92 21.40 -22.40
CA ASN A 149 -5.57 20.14 -22.68
C ASN A 149 -5.05 19.06 -21.72
N GLN A 150 -5.87 18.06 -21.48
CA GLN A 150 -5.55 16.88 -20.67
C GLN A 150 -5.79 15.66 -21.55
N LYS A 151 -4.75 14.83 -21.78
CA LYS A 151 -4.86 13.63 -22.63
C LYS A 151 -5.42 12.45 -21.86
N THR A 152 -5.06 12.31 -20.59
CA THR A 152 -5.72 11.37 -19.69
C THR A 152 -6.99 12.03 -19.17
N GLU A 153 -8.15 11.45 -19.43
CA GLU A 153 -9.45 12.06 -19.12
C GLU A 153 -9.63 12.29 -17.62
N SER A 154 -10.14 13.47 -17.23
CA SER A 154 -10.53 13.71 -15.83
C SER A 154 -11.76 12.88 -15.47
N GLY A 155 -11.75 12.31 -14.26
CA GLY A 155 -12.80 11.40 -13.77
C GLY A 155 -12.58 9.94 -14.18
N SER A 156 -11.53 9.61 -14.95
CA SER A 156 -11.13 8.22 -15.15
C SER A 156 -10.40 7.69 -13.91
N GLU A 157 -10.54 6.41 -13.63
CA GLU A 157 -9.78 5.72 -12.60
C GLU A 157 -8.49 5.15 -13.21
N VAL A 158 -7.38 5.38 -12.53
CA VAL A 158 -6.05 4.91 -12.89
C VAL A 158 -5.36 4.35 -11.64
N GLU A 159 -4.34 3.54 -11.82
CA GLU A 159 -3.56 3.00 -10.71
C GLU A 159 -2.72 4.12 -10.06
N LYS A 160 -2.60 4.08 -8.74
CA LYS A 160 -1.68 4.96 -8.02
C LYS A 160 -0.26 4.72 -8.51
N GLY A 161 0.43 5.79 -8.92
CA GLY A 161 1.73 5.72 -9.59
C GLY A 161 1.66 5.88 -11.11
N ASP A 162 0.48 5.79 -11.70
CA ASP A 162 0.28 5.99 -13.13
C ASP A 162 0.62 7.38 -13.61
N THR A 163 0.93 7.46 -14.90
CA THR A 163 1.29 8.72 -15.56
C THR A 163 0.07 9.40 -16.17
N VAL A 164 -0.19 10.63 -15.73
CA VAL A 164 -1.21 11.51 -16.30
C VAL A 164 -0.57 12.50 -17.27
N GLU A 165 -0.97 12.42 -18.54
CA GLU A 165 -0.48 13.29 -19.58
C GLU A 165 -1.34 14.54 -19.77
N PHE A 166 -0.70 15.71 -19.79
CA PHE A 166 -1.37 16.96 -20.08
C PHE A 166 -0.50 17.93 -20.88
N VAL A 167 -1.15 18.90 -21.48
CA VAL A 167 -0.53 19.88 -22.38
C VAL A 167 -0.56 21.26 -21.74
N VAL A 168 0.58 21.94 -21.69
CA VAL A 168 0.71 23.32 -21.22
C VAL A 168 0.83 24.27 -22.41
N SER A 169 0.07 25.34 -22.37
CA SER A 169 0.06 26.37 -23.41
C SER A 169 1.37 27.16 -23.44
N LYS A 170 1.96 27.30 -24.64
CA LYS A 170 3.01 28.29 -24.96
C LYS A 170 2.44 29.68 -25.22
N GLY A 171 1.12 29.85 -25.19
CA GLY A 171 0.41 31.03 -25.70
C GLY A 171 0.11 30.92 -27.20
N GLU A 172 -0.37 32.00 -27.78
CA GLU A 172 -0.64 32.04 -29.23
C GLU A 172 0.63 31.81 -30.05
N GLU A 173 0.48 31.08 -31.15
CA GLU A 173 1.59 30.89 -32.10
C GLU A 173 2.06 32.25 -32.64
N PRO A 174 3.37 32.54 -32.60
CA PRO A 174 3.90 33.78 -33.15
C PRO A 174 3.56 33.92 -34.63
N LYS A 175 2.84 34.99 -34.97
CA LYS A 175 2.57 35.27 -36.39
C LYS A 175 3.87 35.48 -37.13
N ALA A 176 4.03 34.76 -38.24
CA ALA A 176 5.20 34.93 -39.09
C ALA A 176 5.30 36.39 -39.57
N THR A 177 6.33 37.09 -39.16
CA THR A 177 6.58 38.46 -39.63
C THR A 177 7.46 38.40 -40.86
N VAL A 178 6.93 38.85 -41.99
CA VAL A 178 7.74 39.03 -43.20
C VAL A 178 8.39 40.42 -43.12
N LYS A 179 9.71 40.44 -43.11
CA LYS A 179 10.46 41.70 -43.15
C LYS A 179 10.29 42.31 -44.54
N ILE A 180 9.55 43.41 -44.60
CA ILE A 180 9.40 44.17 -45.88
C ILE A 180 10.78 44.69 -46.25
N PRO A 181 11.28 44.38 -47.47
CA PRO A 181 12.60 44.86 -47.89
C PRO A 181 12.65 46.40 -47.93
N THR A 182 13.66 46.97 -47.29
CA THR A 182 13.92 48.40 -47.39
C THR A 182 14.47 48.73 -48.72
N GLY A 183 14.01 49.83 -49.37
CA GLY A 183 14.56 50.33 -50.62
C GLY A 183 13.80 49.92 -51.89
N LEU A 184 12.51 49.58 -51.75
CA LEU A 184 11.67 49.35 -52.97
C LEU A 184 11.27 50.63 -53.70
N LYS A 185 11.49 51.77 -53.06
CA LYS A 185 11.21 53.09 -53.73
C LYS A 185 12.09 53.29 -54.94
N GLY A 186 11.49 53.49 -56.13
CA GLY A 186 12.20 53.71 -57.38
C GLY A 186 12.58 52.44 -58.15
N LYS A 187 12.16 51.23 -57.70
CA LYS A 187 12.34 50.01 -58.52
C LYS A 187 11.10 49.71 -59.33
N SER A 188 11.33 49.31 -60.58
CA SER A 188 10.28 48.93 -61.51
C SER A 188 9.60 47.63 -61.05
N TYR A 189 8.28 47.58 -61.07
CA TYR A 189 7.50 46.38 -60.90
C TYR A 189 7.44 45.65 -62.23
N SER A 190 8.05 44.49 -62.33
CA SER A 190 7.81 43.57 -63.45
C SER A 190 6.82 42.49 -63.00
N SER A 191 5.69 42.43 -63.63
CA SER A 191 4.65 41.44 -63.52
C SER A 191 5.11 40.10 -64.07
#